data_7ce4fdea4c219c175ea6eeea07066c25
#
_entry.id   7ce4fdea4c219c175ea6eeea07066c25
#
_cell.length_a   1.000
_cell.length_b   1.000
_cell.length_c   1.000
_cell.angle_alpha   90.00
_cell.angle_beta   90.00
_cell.angle_gamma   90.00
#
_symmetry.space_group_name_H-M   'P 1'
#
loop_
_entity.id
_entity.type
_entity.pdbx_description
1 polymer ?
#
loop_
_entity_poly.entity_id
_entity_poly.type
_entity_poly.pdbx_seq_one_letter_code
_entity_poly.pdbx_strand_id
1 'polypeptide(L)'
;MPPKPKITKDMILTTVLNITRETGFEAVNARSIAGKLQCSTRPIFTCYENMEELKAEFLEFAFEYYNRYVEEYKKCKNIKSYLLFSLSYIEFAKEETNLFRLLFISDMDLDMSEANDFYKELGNEEKAKSFSQIIGVEPKQGKEIFLDLFLYSHGIAVLTATGKL
;
A
#
# COMPACT_ATOMS: atom_id res chain seq x y z
N MET A 1 -7.08 -5.11 -40.86
CA MET A 1 -7.01 -4.50 -39.52
C MET A 1 -5.96 -5.26 -38.71
N PRO A 2 -4.98 -4.62 -38.07
CA PRO A 2 -4.11 -5.34 -37.19
C PRO A 2 -4.93 -5.93 -36.02
N PRO A 3 -4.57 -7.12 -35.50
CA PRO A 3 -5.27 -7.71 -34.39
C PRO A 3 -5.18 -6.78 -33.18
N LYS A 4 -6.33 -6.59 -32.46
CA LYS A 4 -6.32 -5.81 -31.22
C LYS A 4 -5.35 -6.46 -30.23
N PRO A 5 -4.53 -5.67 -29.52
CA PRO A 5 -3.60 -6.23 -28.52
C PRO A 5 -4.36 -7.07 -27.49
N LYS A 6 -3.80 -8.21 -27.17
CA LYS A 6 -4.38 -9.11 -26.16
C LYS A 6 -4.31 -8.41 -24.80
N ILE A 7 -5.45 -8.26 -24.13
CA ILE A 7 -5.49 -7.72 -22.75
C ILE A 7 -4.82 -8.73 -21.81
N THR A 8 -3.89 -8.24 -21.00
CA THR A 8 -3.14 -9.03 -20.02
C THR A 8 -3.52 -8.66 -18.59
N LYS A 9 -3.21 -9.52 -17.62
CA LYS A 9 -3.38 -9.23 -16.18
C LYS A 9 -2.67 -7.94 -15.78
N ASP A 10 -1.44 -7.74 -16.23
CA ASP A 10 -0.64 -6.54 -15.96
C ASP A 10 -1.32 -5.26 -16.46
N MET A 11 -1.89 -5.27 -17.65
CA MET A 11 -2.68 -4.14 -18.18
C MET A 11 -3.92 -3.87 -17.31
N ILE A 12 -4.59 -4.92 -16.82
CA ILE A 12 -5.77 -4.79 -15.96
C ILE A 12 -5.33 -4.20 -14.61
N LEU A 13 -4.31 -4.75 -13.94
CA LEU A 13 -3.81 -4.28 -12.65
C LEU A 13 -3.31 -2.83 -12.71
N THR A 14 -2.57 -2.47 -13.77
CA THR A 14 -2.14 -1.08 -14.00
C THR A 14 -3.34 -0.15 -14.18
N THR A 15 -4.39 -0.61 -14.88
CA THR A 15 -5.62 0.18 -15.06
C THR A 15 -6.36 0.35 -13.74
N VAL A 16 -6.46 -0.70 -12.94
CA VAL A 16 -7.06 -0.65 -11.59
C VAL A 16 -6.28 0.31 -10.70
N LEU A 17 -4.94 0.28 -10.75
CA LEU A 17 -4.08 1.22 -10.03
C LEU A 17 -4.43 2.68 -10.39
N ASN A 18 -4.52 2.99 -11.68
CA ASN A 18 -4.84 4.33 -12.15
C ASN A 18 -6.24 4.78 -11.73
N ILE A 19 -7.27 3.91 -11.84
CA ILE A 19 -8.62 4.23 -11.38
C ILE A 19 -8.62 4.49 -9.87
N THR A 20 -7.95 3.62 -9.10
CA THR A 20 -7.85 3.76 -7.63
C THR A 20 -7.18 5.08 -7.23
N ARG A 21 -6.08 5.43 -7.85
CA ARG A 21 -5.37 6.71 -7.59
C ARG A 21 -6.24 7.93 -7.91
N GLU A 22 -6.95 7.90 -9.04
CA GLU A 22 -7.77 9.02 -9.51
C GLU A 22 -9.06 9.19 -8.69
N THR A 23 -9.77 8.10 -8.39
CA THR A 23 -11.17 8.15 -7.93
C THR A 23 -11.50 7.28 -6.71
N GLY A 24 -10.54 6.47 -6.24
CA GLY A 24 -10.75 5.50 -5.18
C GLY A 24 -11.11 4.11 -5.71
N PHE A 25 -10.87 3.08 -4.87
CA PHE A 25 -11.12 1.69 -5.25
C PHE A 25 -12.62 1.39 -5.42
N GLU A 26 -13.49 2.14 -4.80
CA GLU A 26 -14.95 2.03 -4.92
C GLU A 26 -15.45 2.24 -6.37
N ALA A 27 -14.66 2.96 -7.18
CA ALA A 27 -14.94 3.16 -8.60
C ALA A 27 -14.50 1.98 -9.48
N VAL A 28 -13.75 1.03 -8.93
CA VAL A 28 -13.24 -0.14 -9.66
C VAL A 28 -14.33 -1.18 -9.84
N ASN A 29 -14.66 -1.45 -11.09
CA ASN A 29 -15.54 -2.53 -11.52
C ASN A 29 -15.21 -2.92 -12.96
N ALA A 30 -15.74 -4.05 -13.44
CA ALA A 30 -15.43 -4.56 -14.77
C ALA A 30 -15.74 -3.56 -15.90
N ARG A 31 -16.76 -2.71 -15.73
CA ARG A 31 -17.12 -1.70 -16.75
C ARG A 31 -16.15 -0.52 -16.76
N SER A 32 -15.73 -0.03 -15.59
CA SER A 32 -14.75 1.07 -15.49
C SER A 32 -13.39 0.64 -16.06
N ILE A 33 -12.94 -0.59 -15.75
CA ILE A 33 -11.70 -1.16 -16.29
C ILE A 33 -11.82 -1.31 -17.82
N ALA A 34 -12.88 -1.94 -18.31
CA ALA A 34 -13.11 -2.13 -19.74
C ALA A 34 -13.18 -0.81 -20.51
N GLY A 35 -13.81 0.22 -19.92
CA GLY A 35 -13.88 1.56 -20.48
C GLY A 35 -12.49 2.21 -20.64
N LYS A 36 -11.66 2.15 -19.61
CA LYS A 36 -10.27 2.67 -19.67
C LYS A 36 -9.42 1.89 -20.69
N LEU A 37 -9.60 0.56 -20.79
CA LEU A 37 -8.88 -0.30 -21.74
C LEU A 37 -9.49 -0.29 -23.16
N GLN A 38 -10.59 0.42 -23.37
CA GLN A 38 -11.34 0.48 -24.65
C GLN A 38 -11.68 -0.92 -25.22
N CYS A 39 -12.12 -1.80 -24.34
CA CYS A 39 -12.51 -3.17 -24.67
C CYS A 39 -13.87 -3.53 -24.04
N SER A 40 -14.38 -4.74 -24.31
CA SER A 40 -15.51 -5.29 -23.55
C SER A 40 -15.05 -5.84 -22.20
N THR A 41 -15.98 -6.20 -21.32
CA THR A 41 -15.65 -6.83 -20.01
C THR A 41 -15.16 -8.28 -20.15
N ARG A 42 -15.36 -8.92 -21.30
CA ARG A 42 -14.99 -10.33 -21.51
C ARG A 42 -13.52 -10.64 -21.28
N PRO A 43 -12.54 -9.84 -21.76
CA PRO A 43 -11.13 -10.07 -21.49
C PRO A 43 -10.79 -10.07 -19.99
N ILE A 44 -11.47 -9.25 -19.18
CA ILE A 44 -11.26 -9.19 -17.74
C ILE A 44 -11.64 -10.53 -17.10
N PHE A 45 -12.83 -11.06 -17.44
CA PHE A 45 -13.30 -12.36 -16.97
C PHE A 45 -12.65 -13.57 -17.67
N THR A 46 -11.77 -13.34 -18.64
CA THR A 46 -10.85 -14.35 -19.15
C THR A 46 -9.58 -14.45 -18.27
N CYS A 47 -9.19 -13.35 -17.62
CA CYS A 47 -8.02 -13.27 -16.75
C CYS A 47 -8.35 -13.58 -15.29
N TYR A 48 -9.58 -13.27 -14.85
CA TYR A 48 -10.05 -13.41 -13.47
C TYR A 48 -11.41 -14.10 -13.45
N GLU A 49 -11.61 -14.99 -12.49
CA GLU A 49 -12.88 -15.69 -12.33
C GLU A 49 -13.99 -14.72 -11.87
N ASN A 50 -13.65 -13.78 -10.99
CA ASN A 50 -14.56 -12.78 -10.43
C ASN A 50 -13.78 -11.52 -9.99
N MET A 51 -14.51 -10.52 -9.47
CA MET A 51 -13.89 -9.26 -9.02
C MET A 51 -13.14 -9.41 -7.69
N GLU A 52 -13.48 -10.39 -6.87
CA GLU A 52 -12.81 -10.69 -5.60
C GLU A 52 -11.40 -11.22 -5.85
N GLU A 53 -11.23 -12.13 -6.81
CA GLU A 53 -9.92 -12.62 -7.23
C GLU A 53 -9.06 -11.48 -7.77
N LEU A 54 -9.64 -10.61 -8.61
CA LEU A 54 -8.95 -9.42 -9.11
C LEU A 54 -8.54 -8.50 -7.96
N LYS A 55 -9.43 -8.26 -6.98
CA LYS A 55 -9.12 -7.42 -5.81
C LYS A 55 -7.97 -7.99 -5.02
N ALA A 56 -7.97 -9.30 -4.75
CA ALA A 56 -6.90 -9.95 -3.98
C ALA A 56 -5.54 -9.77 -4.67
N GLU A 57 -5.43 -10.07 -5.98
CA GLU A 57 -4.20 -9.88 -6.75
C GLU A 57 -3.82 -8.38 -6.85
N PHE A 58 -4.81 -7.49 -6.93
CA PHE A 58 -4.56 -6.05 -6.95
C PHE A 58 -3.99 -5.53 -5.62
N LEU A 59 -4.44 -6.03 -4.47
CA LEU A 59 -3.88 -5.64 -3.17
C LEU A 59 -2.39 -5.98 -3.09
N GLU A 60 -1.98 -7.18 -3.53
CA GLU A 60 -0.56 -7.56 -3.62
C GLU A 60 0.21 -6.61 -4.53
N PHE A 61 -0.32 -6.33 -5.72
CA PHE A 61 0.26 -5.40 -6.68
C PHE A 61 0.40 -3.96 -6.11
N ALA A 62 -0.61 -3.50 -5.36
CA ALA A 62 -0.60 -2.18 -4.73
C ALA A 62 0.42 -2.10 -3.57
N PHE A 63 0.60 -3.20 -2.81
CA PHE A 63 1.67 -3.28 -1.81
C PHE A 63 3.07 -3.27 -2.45
N GLU A 64 3.28 -3.94 -3.58
CA GLU A 64 4.53 -3.84 -4.33
C GLU A 64 4.78 -2.41 -4.85
N TYR A 65 3.73 -1.72 -5.28
CA TYR A 65 3.82 -0.30 -5.64
C TYR A 65 4.26 0.56 -4.45
N TYR A 66 3.67 0.37 -3.27
CA TYR A 66 4.08 1.03 -2.03
C TYR A 66 5.54 0.74 -1.66
N ASN A 67 5.98 -0.51 -1.75
CA ASN A 67 7.37 -0.87 -1.46
C ASN A 67 8.36 -0.18 -2.41
N ARG A 68 8.03 -0.10 -3.69
CA ARG A 68 8.83 0.66 -4.68
C ARG A 68 8.86 2.15 -4.35
N TYR A 69 7.73 2.72 -3.96
CA TYR A 69 7.64 4.12 -3.51
C TYR A 69 8.59 4.40 -2.33
N VAL A 70 8.63 3.55 -1.32
CA VAL A 70 9.54 3.67 -0.17
C VAL A 70 11.02 3.61 -0.61
N GLU A 71 11.36 2.69 -1.51
CA GLU A 71 12.73 2.57 -2.03
C GLU A 71 13.15 3.80 -2.86
N GLU A 72 12.25 4.35 -3.66
CA GLU A 72 12.50 5.59 -4.41
C GLU A 72 12.63 6.79 -3.47
N TYR A 73 11.76 6.89 -2.47
CA TYR A 73 11.81 7.93 -1.44
C TYR A 73 13.16 7.93 -0.71
N LYS A 74 13.66 6.74 -0.36
CA LYS A 74 14.98 6.55 0.24
C LYS A 74 16.12 7.07 -0.63
N LYS A 75 16.05 6.84 -1.94
CA LYS A 75 17.07 7.30 -2.90
C LYS A 75 17.05 8.81 -3.10
N CYS A 76 15.87 9.41 -3.09
CA CYS A 76 15.69 10.83 -3.41
C CYS A 76 15.90 11.76 -2.21
N LYS A 77 15.74 11.26 -0.99
CA LYS A 77 15.79 12.06 0.24
C LYS A 77 16.99 11.64 1.10
N ASN A 78 17.81 12.61 1.48
CA ASN A 78 18.89 12.38 2.46
C ASN A 78 18.30 12.34 3.89
N ILE A 79 17.63 11.25 4.23
CA ILE A 79 16.92 11.07 5.50
C ILE A 79 17.67 10.08 6.37
N LYS A 80 17.70 10.35 7.66
CA LYS A 80 18.23 9.40 8.65
C LYS A 80 17.40 8.11 8.59
N SER A 81 18.06 6.97 8.50
CA SER A 81 17.43 5.66 8.24
C SER A 81 16.32 5.29 9.22
N TYR A 82 16.41 5.73 10.48
CA TYR A 82 15.37 5.48 11.48
C TYR A 82 14.07 6.30 11.27
N LEU A 83 14.11 7.38 10.48
CA LEU A 83 12.93 8.17 10.13
C LEU A 83 12.33 7.77 8.77
N LEU A 84 13.02 6.95 7.99
CA LEU A 84 12.62 6.60 6.64
C LEU A 84 11.20 6.05 6.59
N PHE A 85 10.90 5.07 7.45
CA PHE A 85 9.58 4.45 7.51
C PHE A 85 8.48 5.48 7.78
N SER A 86 8.62 6.26 8.85
CA SER A 86 7.60 7.24 9.26
C SER A 86 7.36 8.32 8.20
N LEU A 87 8.45 8.88 7.66
CA LEU A 87 8.34 9.99 6.71
C LEU A 87 7.82 9.52 5.34
N SER A 88 8.29 8.38 4.83
CA SER A 88 7.78 7.83 3.57
C SER A 88 6.32 7.40 3.69
N TYR A 89 5.91 6.87 4.83
CA TYR A 89 4.54 6.45 5.11
C TYR A 89 3.56 7.63 5.13
N ILE A 90 3.93 8.73 5.80
CA ILE A 90 3.13 9.95 5.87
C ILE A 90 3.07 10.63 4.50
N GLU A 91 4.20 10.69 3.77
CA GLU A 91 4.24 11.29 2.44
C GLU A 91 3.41 10.47 1.44
N PHE A 92 3.45 9.13 1.53
CA PHE A 92 2.59 8.26 0.73
C PHE A 92 1.10 8.52 0.98
N ALA A 93 0.69 8.72 2.24
CA ALA A 93 -0.68 9.08 2.58
C ALA A 93 -1.13 10.40 1.96
N LYS A 94 -0.20 11.33 1.77
CA LYS A 94 -0.44 12.64 1.16
C LYS A 94 -0.46 12.57 -0.37
N GLU A 95 0.51 11.91 -0.99
CA GLU A 95 0.66 11.86 -2.44
C GLU A 95 -0.24 10.81 -3.09
N GLU A 96 -0.46 9.68 -2.42
CA GLU A 96 -1.22 8.52 -2.90
C GLU A 96 -2.42 8.23 -1.98
N THR A 97 -3.17 9.27 -1.64
CA THR A 97 -4.25 9.25 -0.64
C THR A 97 -5.22 8.08 -0.81
N ASN A 98 -5.69 7.82 -2.03
CA ASN A 98 -6.66 6.76 -2.29
C ASN A 98 -6.07 5.35 -2.14
N LEU A 99 -4.80 5.17 -2.52
CA LEU A 99 -4.08 3.91 -2.29
C LEU A 99 -3.80 3.71 -0.81
N PHE A 100 -3.40 4.76 -0.11
CA PHE A 100 -3.20 4.72 1.34
C PHE A 100 -4.48 4.31 2.07
N ARG A 101 -5.62 4.90 1.71
CA ARG A 101 -6.93 4.55 2.28
C ARG A 101 -7.28 3.10 2.04
N LEU A 102 -7.06 2.59 0.83
CA LEU A 102 -7.30 1.19 0.51
C LEU A 102 -6.41 0.26 1.36
N LEU A 103 -5.09 0.45 1.31
CA LEU A 103 -4.12 -0.48 1.89
C LEU A 103 -4.03 -0.42 3.42
N PHE A 104 -4.22 0.78 4.00
CA PHE A 104 -3.88 1.03 5.40
C PHE A 104 -5.05 1.52 6.26
N ILE A 105 -6.25 1.64 5.67
CA ILE A 105 -7.47 1.97 6.43
C ILE A 105 -8.56 0.93 6.15
N SER A 106 -8.91 0.68 4.87
CA SER A 106 -10.07 -0.14 4.52
C SER A 106 -9.79 -1.64 4.51
N ASP A 107 -8.63 -2.05 4.01
CA ASP A 107 -8.23 -3.46 3.86
C ASP A 107 -6.99 -3.80 4.72
N MET A 108 -6.71 -3.02 5.75
CA MET A 108 -5.64 -3.31 6.71
C MET A 108 -6.05 -4.47 7.59
N ASP A 109 -5.41 -5.61 7.38
CA ASP A 109 -5.56 -6.81 8.23
C ASP A 109 -4.56 -6.75 9.38
N LEU A 110 -4.81 -5.85 10.33
CA LEU A 110 -3.99 -5.67 11.52
C LEU A 110 -4.86 -5.84 12.76
N ASP A 111 -4.72 -6.97 13.43
CA ASP A 111 -5.29 -7.18 14.76
C ASP A 111 -4.32 -6.63 15.83
N MET A 112 -4.80 -5.70 16.63
CA MET A 112 -4.06 -5.05 17.73
C MET A 112 -4.75 -5.32 19.08
N SER A 113 -5.43 -6.45 19.22
CA SER A 113 -6.11 -6.84 20.47
C SER A 113 -5.13 -7.03 21.61
N GLU A 114 -3.88 -7.43 21.31
CA GLU A 114 -2.80 -7.55 22.28
C GLU A 114 -1.58 -6.71 21.84
N ALA A 115 -0.80 -6.23 22.81
CA ALA A 115 0.37 -5.37 22.56
C ALA A 115 1.43 -5.99 21.64
N ASN A 116 1.47 -7.31 21.52
CA ASN A 116 2.43 -8.02 20.66
C ASN A 116 1.88 -8.39 19.29
N ASP A 117 0.60 -8.11 18.98
CA ASP A 117 -0.01 -8.52 17.72
C ASP A 117 0.64 -7.82 16.52
N PHE A 118 1.01 -6.56 16.69
CA PHE A 118 1.77 -5.80 15.67
C PHE A 118 3.01 -6.55 15.15
N TYR A 119 3.69 -7.32 16.03
CA TYR A 119 4.91 -8.05 15.66
C TYR A 119 4.64 -9.43 15.07
N LYS A 120 3.39 -9.90 15.09
CA LYS A 120 2.97 -11.11 14.37
C LYS A 120 2.86 -10.85 12.87
N GLU A 121 2.68 -9.57 12.48
CA GLU A 121 2.67 -9.17 11.09
C GLU A 121 4.04 -9.36 10.42
N LEU A 122 4.00 -9.81 9.17
CA LEU A 122 5.20 -10.16 8.40
C LEU A 122 6.19 -8.99 8.31
N GLY A 123 7.38 -9.21 8.81
CA GLY A 123 8.51 -8.28 8.69
C GLY A 123 8.53 -7.18 9.76
N ASN A 124 7.53 -7.03 10.62
CA ASN A 124 7.55 -5.98 11.65
C ASN A 124 8.57 -6.28 12.76
N GLU A 125 8.78 -7.54 13.10
CA GLU A 125 9.81 -7.92 14.07
C GLU A 125 11.23 -7.61 13.57
N GLU A 126 11.54 -7.94 12.32
CA GLU A 126 12.83 -7.66 11.69
C GLU A 126 13.06 -6.16 11.54
N LYS A 127 12.03 -5.40 11.19
CA LYS A 127 12.09 -3.93 11.11
C LYS A 127 12.39 -3.32 12.47
N ALA A 128 11.71 -3.78 13.53
CA ALA A 128 11.94 -3.32 14.91
C ALA A 128 13.34 -3.67 15.40
N LYS A 129 13.84 -4.86 15.07
CA LYS A 129 15.22 -5.28 15.40
C LYS A 129 16.25 -4.41 14.70
N SER A 130 16.09 -4.18 13.40
CA SER A 130 16.96 -3.29 12.63
C SER A 130 16.92 -1.86 13.16
N PHE A 131 15.73 -1.36 13.51
CA PHE A 131 15.54 -0.05 14.13
C PHE A 131 16.31 0.07 15.45
N SER A 132 16.21 -0.94 16.34
CA SER A 132 16.93 -0.98 17.62
C SER A 132 18.43 -0.85 17.43
N GLN A 133 18.98 -1.55 16.44
CA GLN A 133 20.41 -1.48 16.10
C GLN A 133 20.81 -0.08 15.61
N ILE A 134 19.98 0.54 14.76
CA ILE A 134 20.25 1.87 14.19
C ILE A 134 20.26 2.95 15.26
N ILE A 135 19.35 2.90 16.25
CA ILE A 135 19.28 3.90 17.33
C ILE A 135 20.14 3.54 18.54
N GLY A 136 20.74 2.35 18.56
CA GLY A 136 21.69 1.94 19.60
C GLY A 136 21.06 1.63 20.95
N VAL A 137 19.86 0.98 20.95
CA VAL A 137 19.16 0.58 22.18
C VAL A 137 18.98 -0.94 22.26
N GLU A 138 18.67 -1.43 23.45
CA GLU A 138 18.33 -2.84 23.65
C GLU A 138 17.11 -3.25 22.83
N PRO A 139 17.05 -4.51 22.31
CA PRO A 139 15.98 -4.95 21.40
C PRO A 139 14.57 -4.78 21.97
N LYS A 140 14.39 -5.00 23.28
CA LYS A 140 13.06 -4.83 23.92
C LYS A 140 12.62 -3.37 23.88
N GLN A 141 13.50 -2.46 24.29
CA GLN A 141 13.23 -1.01 24.25
C GLN A 141 13.02 -0.51 22.83
N GLY A 142 13.80 -1.03 21.87
CA GLY A 142 13.66 -0.68 20.47
C GLY A 142 12.33 -1.12 19.87
N LYS A 143 11.80 -2.29 20.28
CA LYS A 143 10.45 -2.71 19.89
C LYS A 143 9.39 -1.74 20.39
N GLU A 144 9.43 -1.36 21.67
CA GLU A 144 8.48 -0.41 22.27
C GLU A 144 8.50 0.93 21.51
N ILE A 145 9.68 1.50 21.29
CA ILE A 145 9.84 2.77 20.57
C ILE A 145 9.36 2.63 19.11
N PHE A 146 9.64 1.50 18.46
CA PHE A 146 9.21 1.27 17.07
C PHE A 146 7.68 1.20 16.94
N LEU A 147 7.00 0.55 17.88
CA LEU A 147 5.54 0.50 17.94
C LEU A 147 4.95 1.90 18.16
N ASP A 148 5.47 2.66 19.12
CA ASP A 148 5.04 4.03 19.36
C ASP A 148 5.22 4.90 18.10
N LEU A 149 6.38 4.79 17.44
CA LEU A 149 6.65 5.51 16.19
C LEU A 149 5.68 5.12 15.08
N PHE A 150 5.33 3.84 14.97
CA PHE A 150 4.31 3.36 14.03
C PHE A 150 2.95 4.00 14.34
N LEU A 151 2.50 3.96 15.59
CA LEU A 151 1.19 4.51 16.00
C LEU A 151 1.10 6.01 15.74
N TYR A 152 2.16 6.78 16.05
CA TYR A 152 2.23 8.21 15.71
C TYR A 152 2.18 8.45 14.22
N SER A 153 2.97 7.72 13.45
CA SER A 153 3.04 7.87 11.99
C SER A 153 1.71 7.51 11.34
N HIS A 154 1.08 6.43 11.80
CA HIS A 154 -0.23 5.99 11.31
C HIS A 154 -1.32 7.04 11.64
N GLY A 155 -1.35 7.55 12.87
CA GLY A 155 -2.28 8.61 13.25
C GLY A 155 -2.16 9.86 12.38
N ILE A 156 -0.93 10.35 12.13
CA ILE A 156 -0.65 11.48 11.24
C ILE A 156 -1.09 11.17 9.81
N ALA A 157 -0.72 9.99 9.29
CA ALA A 157 -1.05 9.58 7.94
C ALA A 157 -2.57 9.47 7.71
N VAL A 158 -3.32 8.91 8.68
CA VAL A 158 -4.79 8.84 8.63
C VAL A 158 -5.41 10.23 8.64
N LEU A 159 -4.95 11.13 9.51
CA LEU A 159 -5.44 12.53 9.55
C LEU A 159 -5.16 13.25 8.22
N THR A 160 -3.97 13.03 7.64
CA THR A 160 -3.60 13.56 6.32
C THR A 160 -4.51 13.00 5.23
N ALA A 161 -4.66 11.68 5.14
CA ALA A 161 -5.48 11.02 4.12
C ALA A 161 -6.99 11.34 4.24
N THR A 162 -7.45 11.76 5.41
CA THR A 162 -8.84 12.13 5.66
C THR A 162 -9.09 13.65 5.61
N GLY A 163 -8.08 14.44 5.27
CA GLY A 163 -8.18 15.90 5.17
C GLY A 163 -8.40 16.60 6.52
N LYS A 164 -7.81 16.05 7.58
CA LYS A 164 -7.86 16.60 8.95
C LYS A 164 -6.56 17.30 9.36
N LEU A 165 -5.50 17.08 8.60
CA LEU A 165 -4.22 17.78 8.62
C LEU A 165 -3.97 18.47 7.30
#